data_3b80b59a6220181b50da5386895bae0b
#
_entry.id   3b80b59a6220181b50da5386895bae0b
#
_cell.length_a   1.000
_cell.length_b   1.000
_cell.length_c   1.000
_cell.angle_alpha   90.00
_cell.angle_beta   90.00
_cell.angle_gamma   90.00
#
_symmetry.space_group_name_H-M   'P 1'
#
loop_
_entity.id
_entity.type
_entity.pdbx_description
1 polymer ?
#
loop_
_entity_poly.entity_id
_entity_poly.type
_entity_poly.pdbx_seq_one_letter_code
_entity_poly.pdbx_strand_id
1 'polypeptide(L)'
;MTLPEATRRSLSLSASSEPRFWWHRLPRSNYVPPVYASLTEREWQLMQDWFAETTRQNLIGECVVPIMSLLHGMVMGSGIQRIVQLGTHAGYSALLLGFYLRQMHARNGLFSFEIDESLCRFAREWLERADLNSFVRVELRSSLDPTSPRLARDYFGGAPELIFLDSSHEYRQTLDEIEAWYPALTPGGLIVLHDTSEFAASFDVTKQGGVRRALQEWRDAHPEVEVISLNHNVPAMETPQMIYQDFCGVGLIQKPV
;
A
#
# COMPACT_ATOMS: atom_id res chain seq x y z
N MET A 1 28.46 17.76 -17.91
CA MET A 1 28.37 16.78 -16.77
C MET A 1 26.89 16.66 -16.40
N THR A 2 26.26 15.52 -16.68
CA THR A 2 24.85 15.29 -16.34
C THR A 2 24.74 14.99 -14.85
N LEU A 3 23.79 15.66 -14.17
CA LEU A 3 23.51 15.37 -12.76
C LEU A 3 23.07 13.92 -12.59
N PRO A 4 23.40 13.26 -11.45
CA PRO A 4 22.87 11.97 -11.11
C PRO A 4 21.32 11.95 -11.17
N GLU A 5 20.74 10.84 -11.56
CA GLU A 5 19.28 10.70 -11.72
C GLU A 5 18.50 11.04 -10.44
N ALA A 6 18.96 10.56 -9.29
CA ALA A 6 18.37 10.87 -7.99
C ALA A 6 18.38 12.37 -7.68
N THR A 7 19.47 13.08 -8.06
CA THR A 7 19.56 14.53 -7.89
C THR A 7 18.58 15.27 -8.81
N ARG A 8 18.40 14.80 -10.04
CA ARG A 8 17.41 15.38 -10.98
C ARG A 8 15.99 15.22 -10.45
N ARG A 9 15.63 14.04 -9.92
CA ARG A 9 14.33 13.80 -9.29
C ARG A 9 14.09 14.68 -8.08
N SER A 10 15.07 14.81 -7.20
CA SER A 10 14.99 15.70 -6.04
C SER A 10 14.71 17.15 -6.44
N LEU A 11 15.39 17.65 -7.50
CA LEU A 11 15.17 19.00 -8.02
C LEU A 11 13.78 19.13 -8.66
N SER A 12 13.33 18.15 -9.42
CA SER A 12 11.99 18.12 -10.03
C SER A 12 10.91 18.17 -8.94
N LEU A 13 11.02 17.35 -7.91
CA LEU A 13 10.10 17.35 -6.76
C LEU A 13 10.14 18.66 -5.98
N SER A 14 11.33 19.28 -5.86
CA SER A 14 11.48 20.58 -5.18
C SER A 14 10.76 21.70 -5.91
N ALA A 15 10.70 21.64 -7.23
CA ALA A 15 10.02 22.60 -8.08
C ALA A 15 8.51 22.32 -8.20
N SER A 16 8.07 21.10 -7.84
CA SER A 16 6.66 20.72 -7.88
C SER A 16 5.89 21.44 -6.79
N SER A 17 4.77 22.05 -7.16
CA SER A 17 3.76 22.54 -6.23
C SER A 17 2.90 21.43 -5.64
N GLU A 18 3.10 20.20 -6.06
CA GLU A 18 2.32 19.05 -5.63
C GLU A 18 2.91 18.43 -4.34
N PRO A 19 2.34 18.71 -3.15
CA PRO A 19 2.88 18.23 -1.88
C PRO A 19 2.74 16.70 -1.70
N ARG A 20 1.90 16.05 -2.50
CA ARG A 20 1.64 14.60 -2.43
C ARG A 20 2.85 13.74 -2.72
N PHE A 21 3.83 14.24 -3.49
CA PHE A 21 5.11 13.55 -3.70
C PHE A 21 5.95 13.47 -2.42
N TRP A 22 5.91 14.55 -1.59
CA TRP A 22 6.82 14.76 -0.47
C TRP A 22 6.10 15.31 0.75
N TRP A 23 5.25 14.59 1.35
CA TRP A 23 4.75 15.02 2.63
C TRP A 23 5.70 14.69 3.78
N HIS A 24 6.81 14.02 3.49
CA HIS A 24 7.94 13.78 4.37
C HIS A 24 9.25 14.15 3.66
N ARG A 25 9.83 15.26 4.00
CA ARG A 25 11.05 15.76 3.38
C ARG A 25 12.09 16.15 4.43
N LEU A 26 13.35 15.65 4.25
CA LEU A 26 14.49 16.15 4.99
C LEU A 26 14.88 17.55 4.48
N PRO A 27 14.76 18.62 5.30
CA PRO A 27 15.11 19.96 4.86
C PRO A 27 16.56 20.03 4.37
N ARG A 28 16.78 20.73 3.26
CA ARG A 28 18.11 20.97 2.67
C ARG A 28 18.83 19.70 2.21
N SER A 29 18.13 18.61 1.95
CA SER A 29 18.72 17.40 1.40
C SER A 29 18.22 17.12 -0.02
N ASN A 30 19.06 16.43 -0.81
CA ASN A 30 18.69 15.88 -2.12
C ASN A 30 18.18 14.45 -1.98
N TYR A 31 17.71 14.09 -0.80
CA TYR A 31 17.21 12.75 -0.52
C TYR A 31 15.95 12.46 -1.33
N VAL A 32 15.95 11.34 -2.01
CA VAL A 32 14.78 10.76 -2.69
C VAL A 32 14.48 9.43 -2.01
N PRO A 33 13.25 9.22 -1.50
CA PRO A 33 12.87 7.95 -0.91
C PRO A 33 13.11 6.77 -1.86
N PRO A 34 13.48 5.57 -1.35
CA PRO A 34 13.76 4.40 -2.18
C PRO A 34 12.64 4.05 -3.14
N VAL A 35 11.39 4.25 -2.74
CA VAL A 35 10.19 4.02 -3.58
C VAL A 35 10.20 4.79 -4.90
N TYR A 36 10.83 5.96 -4.94
CA TYR A 36 10.98 6.76 -6.14
C TYR A 36 12.39 6.65 -6.74
N ALA A 37 13.41 6.46 -5.91
CA ALA A 37 14.79 6.35 -6.39
C ALA A 37 15.01 5.09 -7.23
N SER A 38 14.26 4.02 -6.97
CA SER A 38 14.32 2.77 -7.71
C SER A 38 13.60 2.80 -9.07
N LEU A 39 12.78 3.81 -9.35
CA LEU A 39 12.05 3.93 -10.60
C LEU A 39 12.95 4.34 -11.76
N THR A 40 12.70 3.80 -12.95
CA THR A 40 13.24 4.29 -14.20
C THR A 40 12.69 5.69 -14.52
N GLU A 41 13.31 6.40 -15.46
CA GLU A 41 12.82 7.73 -15.88
C GLU A 41 11.40 7.67 -16.44
N ARG A 42 11.07 6.62 -17.21
CA ARG A 42 9.70 6.40 -17.75
C ARG A 42 8.68 6.15 -16.63
N GLU A 43 9.02 5.32 -15.65
CA GLU A 43 8.17 5.05 -14.49
C GLU A 43 7.95 6.31 -13.65
N TRP A 44 9.02 7.07 -13.45
CA TRP A 44 8.96 8.34 -12.75
C TRP A 44 8.04 9.35 -13.45
N GLN A 45 8.18 9.51 -14.78
CA GLN A 45 7.29 10.38 -15.55
C GLN A 45 5.84 9.92 -15.46
N LEU A 46 5.60 8.61 -15.55
CA LEU A 46 4.26 8.05 -15.42
C LEU A 46 3.64 8.34 -14.05
N MET A 47 4.42 8.25 -12.98
CA MET A 47 3.93 8.62 -11.64
C MET A 47 3.60 10.12 -11.54
N GLN A 48 4.39 11.00 -12.14
CA GLN A 48 4.07 12.44 -12.20
C GLN A 48 2.76 12.69 -12.95
N ASP A 49 2.57 12.04 -14.10
CA ASP A 49 1.34 12.15 -14.89
C ASP A 49 0.13 11.58 -14.12
N TRP A 50 0.32 10.49 -13.37
CA TRP A 50 -0.70 9.91 -12.50
C TRP A 50 -1.11 10.90 -11.39
N PHE A 51 -0.15 11.54 -10.71
CA PHE A 51 -0.44 12.55 -9.70
C PHE A 51 -1.19 13.76 -10.29
N ALA A 52 -0.78 14.24 -11.45
CA ALA A 52 -1.45 15.34 -12.13
C ALA A 52 -2.90 14.99 -12.47
N GLU A 53 -3.13 13.78 -13.00
CA GLU A 53 -4.46 13.34 -13.40
C GLU A 53 -5.37 13.07 -12.20
N THR A 54 -4.87 12.42 -11.14
CA THR A 54 -5.65 12.20 -9.92
C THR A 54 -5.98 13.50 -9.19
N THR A 55 -5.09 14.50 -9.22
CA THR A 55 -5.36 15.85 -8.73
C THR A 55 -6.48 16.51 -9.55
N ARG A 56 -6.40 16.43 -10.88
CA ARG A 56 -7.40 16.99 -11.79
C ARG A 56 -8.79 16.38 -11.58
N GLN A 57 -8.87 15.08 -11.31
CA GLN A 57 -10.13 14.36 -11.07
C GLN A 57 -10.57 14.35 -9.60
N ASN A 58 -9.79 14.94 -8.68
CA ASN A 58 -10.02 14.90 -7.24
C ASN A 58 -10.08 13.46 -6.68
N LEU A 59 -9.22 12.56 -7.20
CA LEU A 59 -9.05 11.19 -6.75
C LEU A 59 -7.88 11.11 -5.76
N ILE A 60 -7.97 11.87 -4.66
CA ILE A 60 -6.95 11.92 -3.60
C ILE A 60 -7.32 10.89 -2.54
N GLY A 61 -6.37 10.10 -2.07
CA GLY A 61 -6.58 9.04 -1.08
C GLY A 61 -5.49 7.98 -1.13
N GLU A 62 -4.36 8.28 -1.78
CA GLU A 62 -3.21 7.38 -1.80
C GLU A 62 -2.55 7.27 -0.42
N CYS A 63 -2.04 6.09 -0.12
CA CYS A 63 -1.22 5.89 1.06
C CYS A 63 0.12 6.64 0.95
N VAL A 64 0.73 6.86 2.09
CA VAL A 64 1.86 7.77 2.24
C VAL A 64 3.22 7.12 1.93
N VAL A 65 4.24 7.93 1.62
CA VAL A 65 5.59 7.47 1.28
C VAL A 65 6.23 6.53 2.32
N PRO A 66 6.13 6.75 3.65
CA PRO A 66 6.72 5.85 4.63
C PRO A 66 6.18 4.42 4.60
N ILE A 67 4.86 4.22 4.48
CA ILE A 67 4.31 2.86 4.37
C ILE A 67 4.75 2.20 3.06
N MET A 68 4.79 2.94 1.95
CA MET A 68 5.29 2.41 0.69
C MET A 68 6.79 2.09 0.75
N SER A 69 7.58 2.86 1.52
CA SER A 69 9.01 2.56 1.76
C SER A 69 9.19 1.29 2.61
N LEU A 70 8.31 1.06 3.58
CA LEU A 70 8.29 -0.17 4.36
C LEU A 70 7.96 -1.38 3.46
N LEU A 71 6.89 -1.28 2.67
CA LEU A 71 6.51 -2.32 1.70
C LEU A 71 7.60 -2.57 0.66
N HIS A 72 8.25 -1.53 0.13
CA HIS A 72 9.39 -1.65 -0.76
C HIS A 72 10.52 -2.47 -0.11
N GLY A 73 10.88 -2.14 1.13
CA GLY A 73 11.93 -2.85 1.88
C GLY A 73 11.56 -4.32 2.11
N MET A 74 10.32 -4.62 2.47
CA MET A 74 9.84 -6.00 2.67
C MET A 74 9.83 -6.78 1.36
N VAL A 75 9.23 -6.23 0.31
CA VAL A 75 9.07 -6.91 -0.99
C VAL A 75 10.42 -7.16 -1.64
N MET A 76 11.22 -6.10 -1.81
CA MET A 76 12.52 -6.19 -2.49
C MET A 76 13.59 -6.84 -1.60
N GLY A 77 13.55 -6.60 -0.29
CA GLY A 77 14.54 -7.14 0.65
C GLY A 77 14.35 -8.61 0.98
N SER A 78 13.13 -9.13 0.88
CA SER A 78 12.81 -10.54 1.17
C SER A 78 12.44 -11.36 -0.07
N GLY A 79 12.31 -10.70 -1.24
CA GLY A 79 11.94 -11.37 -2.48
C GLY A 79 10.48 -11.85 -2.50
N ILE A 80 9.58 -11.12 -1.88
CA ILE A 80 8.14 -11.44 -1.85
C ILE A 80 7.55 -11.29 -3.26
N GLN A 81 6.89 -12.32 -3.77
CA GLN A 81 6.42 -12.39 -5.15
C GLN A 81 4.90 -12.52 -5.28
N ARG A 82 4.18 -12.87 -4.21
CA ARG A 82 2.73 -13.09 -4.24
C ARG A 82 2.05 -12.16 -3.23
N ILE A 83 1.53 -11.05 -3.74
CA ILE A 83 0.98 -9.97 -2.94
C ILE A 83 -0.52 -9.86 -3.22
N VAL A 84 -1.34 -9.86 -2.19
CA VAL A 84 -2.75 -9.44 -2.26
C VAL A 84 -2.85 -8.02 -1.72
N GLN A 85 -3.60 -7.18 -2.42
CA GLN A 85 -3.96 -5.85 -1.94
C GLN A 85 -5.48 -5.75 -1.81
N LEU A 86 -5.94 -5.34 -0.63
CA LEU A 86 -7.34 -5.08 -0.34
C LEU A 86 -7.55 -3.56 -0.33
N GLY A 87 -8.29 -3.05 -1.32
CA GLY A 87 -8.42 -1.63 -1.63
C GLY A 87 -7.37 -1.16 -2.64
N THR A 88 -7.81 -0.86 -3.87
CA THR A 88 -6.92 -0.37 -4.95
C THR A 88 -6.98 1.16 -5.07
N HIS A 89 -8.17 1.72 -4.86
CA HIS A 89 -8.47 3.12 -5.13
C HIS A 89 -7.98 3.53 -6.54
N ALA A 90 -7.32 4.68 -6.69
CA ALA A 90 -6.79 5.13 -7.98
C ALA A 90 -5.50 4.43 -8.44
N GLY A 91 -4.98 3.43 -7.70
CA GLY A 91 -3.90 2.55 -8.13
C GLY A 91 -2.49 2.98 -7.78
N TYR A 92 -2.27 3.93 -6.87
CA TYR A 92 -0.92 4.38 -6.47
C TYR A 92 -0.02 3.25 -5.99
N SER A 93 -0.46 2.54 -4.96
CA SER A 93 0.28 1.40 -4.40
C SER A 93 0.40 0.24 -5.39
N ALA A 94 -0.64 0.00 -6.20
CA ALA A 94 -0.62 -1.05 -7.22
C ALA A 94 0.43 -0.76 -8.33
N LEU A 95 0.60 0.49 -8.74
CA LEU A 95 1.65 0.91 -9.67
C LEU A 95 3.04 0.68 -9.08
N LEU A 96 3.29 1.16 -7.85
CA LEU A 96 4.60 1.03 -7.21
C LEU A 96 4.97 -0.44 -6.95
N LEU A 97 4.05 -1.22 -6.38
CA LEU A 97 4.26 -2.67 -6.19
C LEU A 97 4.48 -3.39 -7.53
N GLY A 98 3.74 -3.00 -8.56
CA GLY A 98 3.90 -3.54 -9.91
C GLY A 98 5.29 -3.26 -10.49
N PHE A 99 5.86 -2.07 -10.26
CA PHE A 99 7.23 -1.76 -10.67
C PHE A 99 8.26 -2.63 -9.93
N TYR A 100 8.09 -2.87 -8.63
CA TYR A 100 8.97 -3.74 -7.86
C TYR A 100 8.90 -5.20 -8.36
N LEU A 101 7.70 -5.70 -8.58
CA LEU A 101 7.47 -7.04 -9.12
C LEU A 101 8.09 -7.20 -10.53
N ARG A 102 8.00 -6.16 -11.37
CA ARG A 102 8.66 -6.14 -12.69
C ARG A 102 10.18 -6.21 -12.55
N GLN A 103 10.78 -5.45 -11.64
CA GLN A 103 12.22 -5.48 -11.37
C GLN A 103 12.68 -6.86 -10.90
N MET A 104 11.85 -7.58 -10.15
CA MET A 104 12.11 -8.96 -9.70
C MET A 104 11.72 -10.03 -10.73
N HIS A 105 11.16 -9.65 -11.88
CA HIS A 105 10.58 -10.57 -12.88
C HIS A 105 9.46 -11.48 -12.32
N ALA A 106 8.79 -11.06 -11.26
CA ALA A 106 7.71 -11.80 -10.60
C ALA A 106 6.37 -11.55 -11.31
N ARG A 107 6.12 -12.28 -12.39
CA ARG A 107 4.84 -12.22 -13.13
C ARG A 107 3.70 -12.73 -12.26
N ASN A 108 2.48 -12.20 -12.52
CA ASN A 108 1.28 -12.49 -11.72
C ASN A 108 1.54 -12.31 -10.22
N GLY A 109 2.24 -11.25 -9.84
CA GLY A 109 2.73 -11.06 -8.48
C GLY A 109 1.81 -10.22 -7.59
N LEU A 110 0.93 -9.40 -8.13
CA LEU A 110 -0.04 -8.61 -7.37
C LEU A 110 -1.48 -8.89 -7.85
N PHE A 111 -2.34 -9.26 -6.90
CA PHE A 111 -3.78 -9.35 -7.10
C PHE A 111 -4.47 -8.34 -6.18
N SER A 112 -5.09 -7.31 -6.76
CA SER A 112 -5.70 -6.21 -6.03
C SER A 112 -7.22 -6.21 -6.21
N PHE A 113 -7.97 -5.86 -5.16
CA PHE A 113 -9.42 -5.79 -5.16
C PHE A 113 -9.91 -4.36 -5.10
N GLU A 114 -10.94 -4.05 -5.90
CA GLU A 114 -11.63 -2.77 -5.93
C GLU A 114 -13.13 -3.01 -6.09
N ILE A 115 -13.96 -2.26 -5.36
CA ILE A 115 -15.42 -2.38 -5.44
C ILE A 115 -16.06 -1.28 -6.29
N ASP A 116 -15.38 -0.16 -6.47
CA ASP A 116 -15.83 0.92 -7.34
C ASP A 116 -15.40 0.68 -8.78
N GLU A 117 -16.38 0.59 -9.68
CA GLU A 117 -16.14 0.30 -11.10
C GLU A 117 -15.30 1.40 -11.77
N SER A 118 -15.50 2.66 -11.41
CA SER A 118 -14.80 3.79 -12.01
C SER A 118 -13.32 3.82 -11.59
N LEU A 119 -13.04 3.55 -10.31
CA LEU A 119 -11.69 3.44 -9.76
C LEU A 119 -10.98 2.20 -10.32
N CYS A 120 -11.67 1.06 -10.37
CA CYS A 120 -11.12 -0.16 -10.96
C CYS A 120 -10.70 0.06 -12.42
N ARG A 121 -11.54 0.70 -13.24
CA ARG A 121 -11.23 1.04 -14.62
C ARG A 121 -10.06 2.00 -14.70
N PHE A 122 -10.06 3.07 -13.90
CA PHE A 122 -8.98 4.04 -13.85
C PHE A 122 -7.64 3.38 -13.50
N ALA A 123 -7.59 2.56 -12.46
CA ALA A 123 -6.37 1.85 -12.07
C ALA A 123 -5.86 0.92 -13.18
N ARG A 124 -6.77 0.16 -13.83
CA ARG A 124 -6.41 -0.71 -14.95
C ARG A 124 -5.82 0.05 -16.14
N GLU A 125 -6.38 1.21 -16.50
CA GLU A 125 -5.85 2.06 -17.58
C GLU A 125 -4.42 2.53 -17.28
N TRP A 126 -4.12 2.89 -16.02
CA TRP A 126 -2.77 3.30 -15.62
C TRP A 126 -1.79 2.13 -15.57
N LEU A 127 -2.23 0.95 -15.14
CA LEU A 127 -1.42 -0.26 -15.19
C LEU A 127 -1.08 -0.67 -16.63
N GLU A 128 -2.01 -0.52 -17.56
CA GLU A 128 -1.77 -0.75 -18.99
C GLU A 128 -0.74 0.24 -19.56
N ARG A 129 -0.88 1.55 -19.28
CA ARG A 129 0.11 2.58 -19.67
C ARG A 129 1.52 2.29 -19.10
N ALA A 130 1.58 1.66 -17.92
CA ALA A 130 2.80 1.26 -17.26
C ALA A 130 3.40 -0.05 -17.77
N ASP A 131 2.74 -0.77 -18.69
CA ASP A 131 3.08 -2.14 -19.13
C ASP A 131 3.14 -3.13 -17.95
N LEU A 132 2.21 -3.04 -17.00
CA LEU A 132 2.19 -3.85 -15.78
C LEU A 132 1.17 -5.00 -15.79
N ASN A 133 0.38 -5.17 -16.85
CA ASN A 133 -0.68 -6.20 -16.93
C ASN A 133 -0.18 -7.65 -16.76
N SER A 134 1.12 -7.90 -16.98
CA SER A 134 1.73 -9.22 -16.72
C SER A 134 2.13 -9.43 -15.25
N PHE A 135 2.08 -8.39 -14.43
CA PHE A 135 2.56 -8.39 -13.05
C PHE A 135 1.42 -8.12 -12.05
N VAL A 136 0.44 -7.33 -12.45
CA VAL A 136 -0.65 -6.83 -11.60
C VAL A 136 -1.99 -7.14 -12.24
N ARG A 137 -2.91 -7.64 -11.43
CA ARG A 137 -4.34 -7.76 -11.76
C ARG A 137 -5.17 -6.97 -10.75
N VAL A 138 -6.03 -6.09 -11.21
CA VAL A 138 -7.08 -5.45 -10.40
C VAL A 138 -8.41 -6.12 -10.71
N GLU A 139 -9.10 -6.60 -9.69
CA GLU A 139 -10.38 -7.28 -9.82
C GLU A 139 -11.51 -6.41 -9.26
N LEU A 140 -12.54 -6.17 -10.06
CA LEU A 140 -13.76 -5.50 -9.62
C LEU A 140 -14.59 -6.47 -8.78
N ARG A 141 -14.31 -6.50 -7.49
CA ARG A 141 -14.91 -7.47 -6.54
C ARG A 141 -14.64 -7.05 -5.11
N SER A 142 -15.55 -7.42 -4.21
CA SER A 142 -15.29 -7.32 -2.78
C SER A 142 -14.19 -8.28 -2.33
N SER A 143 -13.27 -7.78 -1.51
CA SER A 143 -12.27 -8.59 -0.79
C SER A 143 -12.90 -9.66 0.10
N LEU A 144 -14.13 -9.40 0.59
CA LEU A 144 -14.92 -10.30 1.45
C LEU A 144 -15.80 -11.28 0.68
N ASP A 145 -15.79 -11.27 -0.66
CA ASP A 145 -16.46 -12.35 -1.41
C ASP A 145 -15.78 -13.69 -1.05
N PRO A 146 -16.54 -14.72 -0.65
CA PRO A 146 -15.96 -15.99 -0.19
C PRO A 146 -15.03 -16.67 -1.21
N THR A 147 -15.14 -16.32 -2.48
CA THR A 147 -14.27 -16.87 -3.54
C THR A 147 -12.98 -16.06 -3.75
N SER A 148 -12.86 -14.86 -3.18
CA SER A 148 -11.73 -13.95 -3.40
C SER A 148 -10.38 -14.54 -3.02
N PRO A 149 -10.20 -15.22 -1.85
CA PRO A 149 -8.92 -15.84 -1.52
C PRO A 149 -8.53 -16.96 -2.50
N ARG A 150 -9.50 -17.72 -2.98
CA ARG A 150 -9.26 -18.75 -3.99
C ARG A 150 -8.84 -18.15 -5.33
N LEU A 151 -9.52 -17.10 -5.78
CA LEU A 151 -9.16 -16.42 -7.04
C LEU A 151 -7.74 -15.88 -7.02
N ALA A 152 -7.31 -15.25 -5.91
CA ALA A 152 -5.94 -14.79 -5.75
C ALA A 152 -4.94 -15.94 -5.78
N ARG A 153 -5.23 -17.03 -5.06
CA ARG A 153 -4.41 -18.24 -5.06
C ARG A 153 -4.26 -18.86 -6.45
N ASP A 154 -5.35 -18.95 -7.20
CA ASP A 154 -5.36 -19.51 -8.56
C ASP A 154 -4.54 -18.61 -9.51
N TYR A 155 -4.61 -17.29 -9.36
CA TYR A 155 -3.83 -16.33 -10.13
C TYR A 155 -2.32 -16.46 -9.88
N PHE A 156 -1.90 -16.62 -8.63
CA PHE A 156 -0.49 -16.79 -8.24
C PHE A 156 0.06 -18.19 -8.52
N GLY A 157 -0.79 -19.20 -8.61
CA GLY A 157 -0.39 -20.60 -8.55
C GLY A 157 0.07 -21.05 -7.15
N GLY A 158 -0.30 -20.32 -6.08
CA GLY A 158 0.09 -20.60 -4.70
C GLY A 158 -0.54 -19.64 -3.69
N ALA A 159 -0.31 -19.87 -2.40
CA ALA A 159 -0.80 -18.99 -1.33
C ALA A 159 -0.09 -17.61 -1.38
N PRO A 160 -0.77 -16.52 -1.02
CA PRO A 160 -0.13 -15.21 -0.89
C PRO A 160 0.93 -15.21 0.21
N GLU A 161 1.99 -14.41 0.02
CA GLU A 161 3.10 -14.21 0.95
C GLU A 161 2.94 -12.94 1.76
N LEU A 162 2.29 -11.94 1.15
CA LEU A 162 1.98 -10.67 1.77
C LEU A 162 0.56 -10.24 1.39
N ILE A 163 -0.17 -9.74 2.38
CA ILE A 163 -1.47 -9.08 2.19
C ILE A 163 -1.31 -7.65 2.65
N PHE A 164 -1.58 -6.69 1.77
CA PHE A 164 -1.65 -5.28 2.09
C PHE A 164 -3.11 -4.87 2.23
N LEU A 165 -3.52 -4.51 3.44
CA LEU A 165 -4.88 -4.12 3.78
C LEU A 165 -4.95 -2.61 3.93
N ASP A 166 -5.60 -1.96 2.97
CA ASP A 166 -5.79 -0.51 2.85
C ASP A 166 -7.14 -0.25 2.15
N SER A 167 -8.24 -0.71 2.77
CA SER A 167 -9.58 -0.78 2.19
C SER A 167 -10.53 0.28 2.75
N SER A 168 -11.65 -0.10 3.35
CA SER A 168 -12.72 0.82 3.77
C SER A 168 -12.45 1.60 5.06
N HIS A 169 -11.42 1.26 5.82
CA HIS A 169 -11.08 1.80 7.15
C HIS A 169 -12.13 1.52 8.25
N GLU A 170 -13.22 0.81 7.93
CA GLU A 170 -14.25 0.47 8.89
C GLU A 170 -13.83 -0.70 9.79
N TYR A 171 -14.10 -0.57 11.10
CA TYR A 171 -13.75 -1.58 12.09
C TYR A 171 -14.22 -2.99 11.71
N ARG A 172 -15.54 -3.15 11.41
CA ARG A 172 -16.09 -4.48 11.16
C ARG A 172 -15.56 -5.09 9.88
N GLN A 173 -15.48 -4.31 8.82
CA GLN A 173 -14.93 -4.79 7.54
C GLN A 173 -13.47 -5.19 7.68
N THR A 174 -12.66 -4.39 8.35
CA THR A 174 -11.24 -4.73 8.58
C THR A 174 -11.09 -6.03 9.36
N LEU A 175 -11.88 -6.23 10.42
CA LEU A 175 -11.85 -7.47 11.19
C LEU A 175 -12.24 -8.67 10.33
N ASP A 176 -13.32 -8.56 9.56
CA ASP A 176 -13.78 -9.61 8.65
C ASP A 176 -12.74 -9.90 7.54
N GLU A 177 -12.03 -8.88 7.04
CA GLU A 177 -10.93 -9.07 6.08
C GLU A 177 -9.75 -9.81 6.70
N ILE A 178 -9.32 -9.48 7.91
CA ILE A 178 -8.24 -10.21 8.59
C ILE A 178 -8.66 -11.69 8.76
N GLU A 179 -9.86 -11.96 9.26
CA GLU A 179 -10.39 -13.30 9.46
C GLU A 179 -10.49 -14.11 8.16
N ALA A 180 -10.90 -13.48 7.06
CA ALA A 180 -11.04 -14.14 5.76
C ALA A 180 -9.69 -14.46 5.12
N TRP A 181 -8.70 -13.57 5.28
CA TRP A 181 -7.44 -13.65 4.55
C TRP A 181 -6.29 -14.27 5.32
N TYR A 182 -6.29 -14.20 6.66
CA TYR A 182 -5.23 -14.80 7.47
C TYR A 182 -5.08 -16.33 7.25
N PRO A 183 -6.17 -17.13 7.14
CA PRO A 183 -6.05 -18.55 6.81
C PRO A 183 -5.42 -18.82 5.44
N ALA A 184 -5.68 -17.94 4.46
CA ALA A 184 -5.19 -18.07 3.08
C ALA A 184 -3.70 -17.78 2.93
N LEU A 185 -3.12 -17.04 3.89
CA LEU A 185 -1.71 -16.63 3.90
C LEU A 185 -0.78 -17.83 4.06
N THR A 186 0.36 -17.81 3.37
CA THR A 186 1.41 -18.85 3.56
C THR A 186 1.94 -18.83 5.00
N PRO A 187 2.41 -19.98 5.58
CA PRO A 187 3.16 -19.95 6.83
C PRO A 187 4.36 -18.99 6.74
N GLY A 188 4.61 -18.19 7.77
CA GLY A 188 5.62 -17.13 7.78
C GLY A 188 5.23 -15.86 7.02
N GLY A 189 4.10 -15.86 6.31
CA GLY A 189 3.61 -14.70 5.55
C GLY A 189 3.12 -13.55 6.42
N LEU A 190 2.90 -12.39 5.80
CA LEU A 190 2.63 -11.12 6.47
C LEU A 190 1.30 -10.51 6.04
N ILE A 191 0.55 -9.96 6.99
CA ILE A 191 -0.48 -8.95 6.71
C ILE A 191 0.05 -7.60 7.16
N VAL A 192 0.05 -6.62 6.26
CA VAL A 192 0.40 -5.22 6.55
C VAL A 192 -0.89 -4.42 6.46
N LEU A 193 -1.24 -3.74 7.56
CA LEU A 193 -2.41 -2.89 7.65
C LEU A 193 -1.99 -1.42 7.70
N HIS A 194 -2.64 -0.58 6.93
CA HIS A 194 -2.56 0.88 7.07
C HIS A 194 -3.65 1.40 8.01
N ASP A 195 -3.59 2.68 8.38
CA ASP A 195 -4.62 3.39 9.17
C ASP A 195 -4.87 2.86 10.59
N THR A 196 -3.82 2.35 11.24
CA THR A 196 -3.91 1.75 12.57
C THR A 196 -3.74 2.74 13.73
N SER A 197 -3.62 4.06 13.46
CA SER A 197 -3.43 5.09 14.49
C SER A 197 -4.76 5.56 15.11
N GLU A 198 -4.64 6.31 16.22
CA GLU A 198 -5.78 7.01 16.81
C GLU A 198 -6.35 8.08 15.88
N PHE A 199 -5.49 8.79 15.14
CA PHE A 199 -5.91 9.75 14.12
C PHE A 199 -6.74 9.07 13.03
N ALA A 200 -6.25 7.97 12.47
CA ALA A 200 -6.92 7.26 11.37
C ALA A 200 -8.22 6.58 11.79
N ALA A 201 -8.43 6.32 13.09
CA ALA A 201 -9.72 5.85 13.58
C ALA A 201 -10.89 6.80 13.25
N SER A 202 -10.59 8.08 12.95
CA SER A 202 -11.58 9.06 12.49
C SER A 202 -12.08 8.79 11.06
N PHE A 203 -11.38 7.99 10.25
CA PHE A 203 -11.78 7.61 8.89
C PHE A 203 -12.91 6.58 8.89
N ASP A 204 -13.11 5.88 10.01
CA ASP A 204 -14.24 4.96 10.17
C ASP A 204 -15.56 5.72 10.23
N VAL A 205 -16.29 5.67 9.12
CA VAL A 205 -17.60 6.33 9.00
C VAL A 205 -18.65 5.75 9.96
N THR A 206 -18.46 4.49 10.41
CA THR A 206 -19.32 3.81 11.39
C THR A 206 -19.01 4.23 12.83
N LYS A 207 -17.90 4.95 13.06
CA LYS A 207 -17.42 5.42 14.37
C LYS A 207 -17.21 4.30 15.40
N GLN A 208 -16.85 3.12 14.94
CA GLN A 208 -16.59 1.96 15.79
C GLN A 208 -15.12 1.79 16.15
N GLY A 209 -14.23 2.67 15.68
CA GLY A 209 -12.81 2.70 16.04
C GLY A 209 -11.86 2.18 14.96
N GLY A 210 -12.38 1.87 13.78
CA GLY A 210 -11.64 1.63 12.56
C GLY A 210 -10.65 0.48 12.61
N VAL A 211 -9.66 0.55 11.73
CA VAL A 211 -8.58 -0.42 11.61
C VAL A 211 -7.82 -0.59 12.93
N ARG A 212 -7.64 0.50 13.68
CA ARG A 212 -6.99 0.49 14.99
C ARG A 212 -7.63 -0.51 15.95
N ARG A 213 -8.96 -0.43 16.10
CA ARG A 213 -9.71 -1.32 16.99
C ARG A 213 -9.73 -2.74 16.47
N ALA A 214 -9.92 -2.92 15.15
CA ALA A 214 -9.94 -4.24 14.54
C ALA A 214 -8.62 -5.00 14.80
N LEU A 215 -7.49 -4.34 14.58
CA LEU A 215 -6.18 -4.93 14.84
C LEU A 215 -5.97 -5.27 16.32
N GLN A 216 -6.41 -4.39 17.23
CA GLN A 216 -6.29 -4.62 18.67
C GLN A 216 -7.14 -5.82 19.11
N GLU A 217 -8.41 -5.88 18.70
CA GLU A 217 -9.32 -6.96 19.05
C GLU A 217 -8.84 -8.30 18.48
N TRP A 218 -8.39 -8.30 17.22
CA TRP A 218 -7.83 -9.49 16.59
C TRP A 218 -6.58 -9.99 17.33
N ARG A 219 -5.65 -9.11 17.68
CA ARG A 219 -4.45 -9.43 18.46
C ARG A 219 -4.79 -10.03 19.83
N ASP A 220 -5.77 -9.43 20.52
CA ASP A 220 -6.16 -9.88 21.85
C ASP A 220 -6.83 -11.29 21.80
N ALA A 221 -7.46 -11.64 20.69
CA ALA A 221 -8.01 -12.97 20.41
C ALA A 221 -6.95 -13.99 19.96
N HIS A 222 -5.76 -13.54 19.49
CA HIS A 222 -4.71 -14.41 18.95
C HIS A 222 -3.36 -14.12 19.62
N PRO A 223 -3.23 -14.34 20.94
CA PRO A 223 -2.01 -13.98 21.71
C PRO A 223 -0.77 -14.76 21.28
N GLU A 224 -0.94 -15.86 20.54
CA GLU A 224 0.15 -16.69 19.99
C GLU A 224 0.75 -16.10 18.69
N VAL A 225 0.13 -15.08 18.12
CA VAL A 225 0.56 -14.47 16.85
C VAL A 225 1.33 -13.18 17.11
N GLU A 226 2.44 -13.01 16.42
CA GLU A 226 3.23 -11.78 16.52
C GLU A 226 2.55 -10.63 15.79
N VAL A 227 2.28 -9.53 16.52
CA VAL A 227 1.69 -8.31 16.00
C VAL A 227 2.56 -7.11 16.40
N ILE A 228 2.96 -6.32 15.41
CA ILE A 228 3.71 -5.08 15.58
C ILE A 228 2.83 -3.92 15.17
N SER A 229 2.88 -2.81 15.92
CA SER A 229 2.20 -1.57 15.56
C SER A 229 3.16 -0.39 15.68
N LEU A 230 3.19 0.44 14.64
CA LEU A 230 3.91 1.71 14.60
C LEU A 230 2.91 2.87 14.59
N ASN A 231 3.19 3.89 15.38
CA ASN A 231 2.36 5.11 15.48
C ASN A 231 0.90 4.88 15.94
N HIS A 232 0.63 3.78 16.61
CA HIS A 232 -0.71 3.40 17.07
C HIS A 232 -1.43 4.49 17.90
N ASN A 233 -0.68 5.25 18.71
CA ASN A 233 -1.20 6.29 19.61
C ASN A 233 -0.99 7.72 19.08
N VAL A 234 -0.85 7.90 17.78
CA VAL A 234 -0.77 9.23 17.14
C VAL A 234 -2.17 9.82 17.03
N PRO A 235 -2.47 10.93 17.75
CA PRO A 235 -3.83 11.48 17.81
C PRO A 235 -4.16 12.48 16.72
N ALA A 236 -3.14 12.99 15.99
CA ALA A 236 -3.30 14.04 14.99
C ALA A 236 -2.24 13.93 13.88
N MET A 237 -2.55 14.52 12.73
CA MET A 237 -1.67 14.54 11.55
C MET A 237 -0.33 15.24 11.83
N GLU A 238 -0.33 16.29 12.63
CA GLU A 238 0.87 17.07 12.95
C GLU A 238 1.41 16.69 14.34
N THR A 239 2.35 15.75 14.37
CA THR A 239 3.07 15.43 15.60
C THR A 239 4.55 15.78 15.43
N PRO A 240 5.06 16.88 16.01
CA PRO A 240 6.39 17.44 15.72
C PRO A 240 7.58 16.52 16.00
N GLN A 241 7.38 15.43 16.72
CA GLN A 241 8.45 14.53 17.17
C GLN A 241 8.35 13.12 16.55
N MET A 242 7.49 12.94 15.56
CA MET A 242 7.30 11.63 14.93
C MET A 242 8.49 11.29 14.01
N ILE A 243 9.21 10.22 14.30
CA ILE A 243 10.35 9.76 13.49
C ILE A 243 9.89 8.97 12.28
N TYR A 244 8.99 8.02 12.46
CA TYR A 244 8.30 7.35 11.37
C TYR A 244 7.13 8.22 10.95
N GLN A 245 7.28 8.90 9.82
CA GLN A 245 6.42 10.00 9.35
C GLN A 245 5.09 9.53 8.71
N ASP A 246 4.49 8.50 9.30
CA ASP A 246 3.19 7.98 8.93
C ASP A 246 2.21 8.21 10.09
N PHE A 247 1.47 9.29 10.02
CA PHE A 247 0.49 9.65 11.05
C PHE A 247 -0.74 8.72 11.06
N CYS A 248 -0.98 7.99 9.95
CA CYS A 248 -2.06 7.01 9.86
C CYS A 248 -1.73 5.70 10.59
N GLY A 249 -0.43 5.43 10.82
CA GLY A 249 0.02 4.25 11.53
C GLY A 249 0.02 2.98 10.68
N VAL A 250 0.83 2.02 11.11
CA VAL A 250 1.00 0.72 10.45
C VAL A 250 0.91 -0.41 11.44
N GLY A 251 0.20 -1.47 11.07
CA GLY A 251 0.18 -2.74 11.75
C GLY A 251 0.78 -3.86 10.91
N LEU A 252 1.45 -4.81 11.56
CA LEU A 252 1.94 -6.03 10.93
C LEU A 252 1.48 -7.22 11.75
N ILE A 253 0.98 -8.24 11.06
CA ILE A 253 0.65 -9.55 11.59
C ILE A 253 1.53 -10.56 10.87
N GLN A 254 2.29 -11.38 11.62
CA GLN A 254 3.06 -12.48 11.03
C GLN A 254 2.41 -13.82 11.35
N LYS A 255 2.09 -14.59 10.31
CA LYS A 255 1.58 -15.95 10.49
C LYS A 255 2.72 -16.87 10.95
N PRO A 256 2.54 -17.68 12.00
CA PRO A 256 3.54 -18.66 12.40
C PRO A 256 3.93 -19.62 11.25
N VAL A 257 5.17 -20.15 11.33
CA VAL A 257 5.72 -21.11 10.37
C VAL A 257 5.20 -22.52 10.69
#